data_b2a87fcc7a09b479bb821a35274d255e
#
_entry.id   b2a87fcc7a09b479bb821a35274d255e
#
_cell.length_a   1.000
_cell.length_b   1.000
_cell.length_c   1.000
_cell.angle_alpha   90.00
_cell.angle_beta   90.00
_cell.angle_gamma   90.00
#
_symmetry.space_group_name_H-M   'P 1'
#
loop_
_entity.id
_entity.type
_entity.pdbx_description
1 polymer ?
#
loop_
_entity_poly.entity_id
_entity_poly.type
_entity_poly.pdbx_seq_one_letter_code
_entity_poly.pdbx_strand_id
1 'polypeptide(L)'
;MNQDEMNQKSNMIIYTTEDGLAKIETTFDEDTVWLSIDQMAELFERDKSTISRHIKNIFAEGELQRDSVVANFATTAADGKTYQVDYYNLDVIISVGYRVKSKRGTQFRIWATNILKEYMRKGFALDDERLKNLGGGGYFKELLERIRDIRASEKVFYRQVLEIYATSIDYDPKAEISILFFKKVQNKIHYAIHGQTAAEVIYTRADAEKEFMGLTTFAGNQPTLKETIVAKNYLNEKELRAMGQLVSGYLDFAERQAEREQTMTMKDWAEHLDRILTMTGEQLLRGNGSISHKQAVNKVTDEYKKYKARTISDVEEDYLNSIKMLEQEADKK
;
A
#
# COMPACT_ATOMS: atom_id res chain seq x y z
N MET A 1 7.87 27.39 -16.94
CA MET A 1 8.02 27.20 -15.48
C MET A 1 8.99 28.25 -14.97
N ASN A 2 8.56 29.12 -14.04
CA ASN A 2 9.37 30.25 -13.55
C ASN A 2 10.36 29.75 -12.48
N GLN A 3 11.51 30.48 -12.36
CA GLN A 3 12.57 30.21 -11.37
C GLN A 3 12.07 30.13 -9.91
N ASP A 4 10.93 30.74 -9.58
CA ASP A 4 10.33 30.70 -8.25
C ASP A 4 9.62 29.35 -7.94
N GLU A 5 9.19 28.61 -8.95
CA GLU A 5 8.62 27.27 -8.79
C GLU A 5 9.68 26.20 -8.55
N MET A 6 10.91 26.41 -9.05
CA MET A 6 12.07 25.53 -8.79
C MET A 6 12.61 25.65 -7.34
N ASN A 7 12.38 26.77 -6.66
CA ASN A 7 12.94 27.02 -5.31
C ASN A 7 12.09 26.43 -4.16
N GLN A 8 10.91 25.86 -4.45
CA GLN A 8 10.08 25.11 -3.46
C GLN A 8 10.32 23.59 -3.50
N LYS A 9 11.24 23.10 -4.33
CA LYS A 9 11.58 21.67 -4.40
C LYS A 9 12.48 21.32 -3.23
N SER A 10 11.99 20.45 -2.38
CA SER A 10 12.69 19.96 -1.17
C SER A 10 14.03 19.33 -1.56
N ASN A 11 15.12 19.86 -1.01
CA ASN A 11 16.45 19.24 -1.09
C ASN A 11 16.40 17.85 -0.47
N MET A 12 16.44 16.80 -1.28
CA MET A 12 16.46 15.43 -0.80
C MET A 12 17.85 14.84 -0.90
N ILE A 13 18.33 14.25 0.18
CA ILE A 13 19.56 13.49 0.21
C ILE A 13 19.26 12.09 -0.32
N ILE A 14 19.76 11.76 -1.52
CA ILE A 14 19.54 10.41 -2.09
C ILE A 14 20.31 9.36 -1.30
N TYR A 15 21.53 9.68 -0.92
CA TYR A 15 22.45 8.75 -0.31
C TYR A 15 23.49 9.51 0.53
N THR A 16 23.60 9.13 1.81
CA THR A 16 24.69 9.59 2.66
C THR A 16 25.71 8.47 2.78
N THR A 17 26.96 8.74 2.43
CA THR A 17 28.02 7.77 2.64
C THR A 17 28.29 7.57 4.13
N GLU A 18 28.84 6.40 4.52
CA GLU A 18 29.16 6.09 5.93
C GLU A 18 30.05 7.14 6.59
N ASP A 19 30.88 7.85 5.82
CA ASP A 19 31.72 8.96 6.26
C ASP A 19 31.02 10.32 6.25
N GLY A 20 29.75 10.39 5.85
CA GLY A 20 28.94 11.59 5.82
C GLY A 20 29.33 12.64 4.76
N LEU A 21 30.31 12.34 3.89
CA LEU A 21 30.96 13.29 3.01
C LEU A 21 30.24 13.52 1.66
N ALA A 22 29.32 12.65 1.26
CA ALA A 22 28.54 12.86 0.03
C ALA A 22 27.07 13.13 0.37
N LYS A 23 26.76 14.43 0.45
CA LYS A 23 25.38 14.92 0.36
C LYS A 23 25.20 15.44 -1.06
N ILE A 24 24.30 14.82 -1.84
CA ILE A 24 23.92 15.36 -3.13
C ILE A 24 22.54 15.96 -2.98
N GLU A 25 22.48 17.28 -3.06
CA GLU A 25 21.23 18.01 -3.16
C GLU A 25 20.65 17.78 -4.56
N THR A 26 19.48 17.19 -4.62
CA THR A 26 18.82 16.85 -5.87
C THR A 26 17.50 17.56 -5.98
N THR A 27 17.10 17.84 -7.19
CA THR A 27 15.75 18.28 -7.49
C THR A 27 14.86 17.07 -7.60
N PHE A 28 13.87 16.96 -6.71
CA PHE A 28 12.83 15.95 -6.81
C PHE A 28 11.73 16.50 -7.73
N ASP A 29 11.36 15.76 -8.75
CA ASP A 29 10.24 16.09 -9.61
C ASP A 29 9.29 14.90 -9.67
N GLU A 30 8.08 15.10 -9.16
CA GLU A 30 7.02 14.10 -9.04
C GLU A 30 7.46 12.80 -8.34
N ASP A 31 7.95 11.80 -9.05
CA ASP A 31 8.24 10.46 -8.49
C ASP A 31 9.71 10.03 -8.63
N THR A 32 10.61 10.90 -9.13
CA THR A 32 11.99 10.50 -9.40
C THR A 32 13.01 11.59 -9.06
N VAL A 33 14.25 11.18 -9.00
CA VAL A 33 15.41 12.03 -8.74
C VAL A 33 16.15 12.25 -10.05
N TRP A 34 16.59 13.48 -10.30
CA TRP A 34 17.29 13.88 -11.50
C TRP A 34 18.71 14.35 -11.18
N LEU A 35 19.71 13.78 -11.83
CA LEU A 35 21.11 14.21 -11.75
C LEU A 35 21.69 14.55 -13.14
N SER A 36 22.49 15.60 -13.18
CA SER A 36 23.37 15.86 -14.32
C SER A 36 24.58 14.94 -14.33
N ILE A 37 25.31 14.89 -15.45
CA ILE A 37 26.58 14.15 -15.53
C ILE A 37 27.58 14.65 -14.47
N ASP A 38 27.58 15.95 -14.20
CA ASP A 38 28.47 16.57 -13.20
C ASP A 38 28.17 16.06 -11.79
N GLN A 39 26.90 16.04 -11.41
CA GLN A 39 26.47 15.53 -10.13
C GLN A 39 26.72 14.01 -9.99
N MET A 40 26.53 13.23 -11.07
CA MET A 40 26.89 11.81 -11.06
C MET A 40 28.40 11.58 -10.98
N ALA A 41 29.22 12.43 -11.61
CA ALA A 41 30.67 12.37 -11.51
C ALA A 41 31.15 12.61 -10.08
N GLU A 42 30.53 13.57 -9.38
CA GLU A 42 30.77 13.84 -7.95
C GLU A 42 30.28 12.69 -7.08
N LEU A 43 29.04 12.23 -7.27
CA LEU A 43 28.44 11.11 -6.52
C LEU A 43 29.32 9.86 -6.55
N PHE A 44 29.81 9.49 -7.72
CA PHE A 44 30.56 8.25 -7.91
C PHE A 44 32.08 8.43 -7.88
N GLU A 45 32.59 9.66 -7.64
CA GLU A 45 34.03 9.99 -7.68
C GLU A 45 34.68 9.47 -8.98
N ARG A 46 34.14 9.89 -10.12
CA ARG A 46 34.62 9.54 -11.45
C ARG A 46 34.57 10.72 -12.38
N ASP A 47 35.45 10.68 -13.41
CA ASP A 47 35.46 11.68 -14.46
C ASP A 47 34.15 11.70 -15.25
N LYS A 48 33.71 12.88 -15.66
CA LYS A 48 32.53 13.08 -16.53
C LYS A 48 32.57 12.21 -17.80
N SER A 49 33.77 12.04 -18.41
CA SER A 49 33.95 11.17 -19.56
C SER A 49 33.62 9.71 -19.30
N THR A 50 33.96 9.21 -18.10
CA THR A 50 33.62 7.84 -17.66
C THR A 50 32.11 7.69 -17.46
N ILE A 51 31.48 8.63 -16.77
CA ILE A 51 30.01 8.63 -16.58
C ILE A 51 29.29 8.70 -17.95
N SER A 52 29.68 9.64 -18.82
CA SER A 52 29.11 9.78 -20.17
C SER A 52 29.25 8.49 -21.00
N ARG A 53 30.38 7.80 -20.89
CA ARG A 53 30.58 6.50 -21.57
C ARG A 53 29.64 5.43 -21.05
N HIS A 54 29.42 5.33 -19.72
CA HIS A 54 28.48 4.37 -19.15
C HIS A 54 27.04 4.69 -19.61
N ILE A 55 26.63 5.96 -19.62
CA ILE A 55 25.31 6.37 -20.11
C ILE A 55 25.12 6.00 -21.59
N LYS A 56 26.12 6.27 -22.42
CA LYS A 56 26.08 5.89 -23.86
C LYS A 56 25.92 4.36 -24.04
N ASN A 57 26.62 3.56 -23.23
CA ASN A 57 26.53 2.11 -23.30
C ASN A 57 25.14 1.62 -22.86
N ILE A 58 24.53 2.20 -21.80
CA ILE A 58 23.18 1.87 -21.33
C ILE A 58 22.16 2.04 -22.48
N PHE A 59 22.23 3.14 -23.22
CA PHE A 59 21.36 3.38 -24.37
C PHE A 59 21.70 2.48 -25.58
N ALA A 60 22.99 2.26 -25.86
CA ALA A 60 23.42 1.42 -26.97
C ALA A 60 23.06 -0.06 -26.77
N GLU A 61 23.08 -0.55 -25.52
CA GLU A 61 22.68 -1.90 -25.14
C GLU A 61 21.14 -2.07 -25.06
N GLY A 62 20.37 -0.98 -25.18
CA GLY A 62 18.92 -1.01 -25.11
C GLY A 62 18.37 -1.25 -23.70
N GLU A 63 19.21 -1.08 -22.66
CA GLU A 63 18.77 -1.24 -21.25
C GLU A 63 17.71 -0.20 -20.88
N LEU A 64 17.89 1.03 -21.32
CA LEU A 64 16.94 2.14 -21.11
C LEU A 64 16.71 2.91 -22.42
N GLN A 65 15.50 3.46 -22.58
CA GLN A 65 15.18 4.34 -23.72
C GLN A 65 15.41 5.80 -23.32
N ARG A 66 16.17 6.55 -24.16
CA ARG A 66 16.58 7.92 -23.85
C ARG A 66 15.40 8.83 -23.53
N ASP A 67 14.34 8.77 -24.32
CA ASP A 67 13.20 9.71 -24.24
C ASP A 67 12.41 9.59 -22.94
N SER A 68 12.51 8.46 -22.24
CA SER A 68 11.81 8.20 -20.97
C SER A 68 12.65 8.54 -19.72
N VAL A 69 13.97 8.74 -19.87
CA VAL A 69 14.90 8.85 -18.73
C VAL A 69 15.81 10.06 -18.78
N VAL A 70 15.67 10.93 -19.79
CA VAL A 70 16.48 12.15 -19.97
C VAL A 70 15.55 13.36 -20.09
N ALA A 71 15.81 14.37 -19.27
CA ALA A 71 15.15 15.67 -19.34
C ALA A 71 16.18 16.78 -19.56
N ASN A 72 15.79 17.81 -20.33
CA ASN A 72 16.61 18.96 -20.58
C ASN A 72 16.17 20.14 -19.71
N PHE A 73 17.05 20.64 -18.86
CA PHE A 73 16.79 21.82 -18.06
C PHE A 73 17.75 22.98 -18.41
N ALA A 74 17.20 24.18 -18.43
CA ALA A 74 17.97 25.39 -18.58
C ALA A 74 18.68 25.75 -17.27
N THR A 75 20.01 25.75 -17.25
CA THR A 75 20.81 26.05 -16.06
C THR A 75 21.64 27.28 -16.30
N THR A 76 21.58 28.27 -15.40
CA THR A 76 22.40 29.48 -15.47
C THR A 76 23.75 29.21 -14.81
N ALA A 77 24.84 29.30 -15.60
CA ALA A 77 26.18 29.10 -15.10
C ALA A 77 26.73 30.38 -14.40
N ALA A 78 27.87 30.22 -13.72
CA ALA A 78 28.53 31.32 -12.99
C ALA A 78 28.92 32.51 -13.88
N ASP A 79 29.01 32.32 -15.21
CA ASP A 79 29.23 33.36 -16.21
C ASP A 79 27.97 34.15 -16.58
N GLY A 80 26.83 33.87 -15.96
CA GLY A 80 25.52 34.49 -16.20
C GLY A 80 24.82 34.02 -17.48
N LYS A 81 25.37 33.03 -18.21
CA LYS A 81 24.75 32.44 -19.39
C LYS A 81 23.91 31.23 -19.06
N THR A 82 22.83 31.07 -19.81
CA THR A 82 21.94 29.88 -19.66
C THR A 82 22.34 28.82 -20.66
N TYR A 83 22.55 27.60 -20.15
CA TYR A 83 22.88 26.41 -20.93
C TYR A 83 21.80 25.38 -20.79
N GLN A 84 21.53 24.63 -21.85
CA GLN A 84 20.69 23.43 -21.78
C GLN A 84 21.54 22.27 -21.30
N VAL A 85 21.13 21.64 -20.17
CA VAL A 85 21.85 20.55 -19.54
C VAL A 85 20.95 19.33 -19.50
N ASP A 86 21.48 18.19 -19.94
CA ASP A 86 20.81 16.89 -19.79
C ASP A 86 20.85 16.44 -18.34
N TYR A 87 19.68 16.13 -17.80
CA TYR A 87 19.48 15.47 -16.50
C TYR A 87 18.95 14.07 -16.73
N TYR A 88 19.36 13.16 -15.90
CA TYR A 88 19.09 11.72 -15.97
C TYR A 88 18.34 11.28 -14.73
N ASN A 89 17.29 10.48 -14.89
CA ASN A 89 16.46 10.02 -13.80
C ASN A 89 17.14 8.93 -12.95
N LEU A 90 16.43 8.47 -11.91
CA LEU A 90 16.94 7.45 -10.97
C LEU A 90 17.34 6.14 -11.67
N ASP A 91 16.66 5.73 -12.75
CA ASP A 91 16.98 4.50 -13.47
C ASP A 91 18.38 4.57 -14.07
N VAL A 92 18.73 5.68 -14.71
CA VAL A 92 20.08 5.89 -15.25
C VAL A 92 21.11 5.97 -14.13
N ILE A 93 20.80 6.64 -13.01
CA ILE A 93 21.70 6.76 -11.84
C ILE A 93 22.01 5.36 -11.27
N ILE A 94 21.00 4.51 -11.12
CA ILE A 94 21.17 3.14 -10.68
C ILE A 94 22.04 2.34 -11.66
N SER A 95 21.73 2.39 -12.96
CA SER A 95 22.45 1.66 -13.99
C SER A 95 23.92 2.08 -14.07
N VAL A 96 24.22 3.37 -13.95
CA VAL A 96 25.59 3.89 -13.84
C VAL A 96 26.26 3.40 -12.55
N GLY A 97 25.58 3.48 -11.41
CA GLY A 97 26.08 3.07 -10.11
C GLY A 97 26.52 1.59 -10.05
N TYR A 98 25.80 0.74 -10.78
CA TYR A 98 26.17 -0.67 -10.90
C TYR A 98 27.35 -0.93 -11.82
N ARG A 99 27.64 -0.03 -12.76
CA ARG A 99 28.72 -0.17 -13.77
C ARG A 99 30.03 0.49 -13.36
N VAL A 100 29.99 1.54 -12.52
CA VAL A 100 31.20 2.29 -12.14
C VAL A 100 32.10 1.49 -11.20
N LYS A 101 33.41 1.48 -11.52
CA LYS A 101 34.46 0.86 -10.70
C LYS A 101 35.10 1.93 -9.80
N SER A 102 34.41 2.32 -8.71
CA SER A 102 34.92 3.25 -7.69
C SER A 102 34.55 2.77 -6.30
N LYS A 103 35.21 3.35 -5.26
CA LYS A 103 34.84 3.09 -3.86
C LYS A 103 33.39 3.54 -3.60
N ARG A 104 33.01 4.70 -4.08
CA ARG A 104 31.66 5.24 -3.98
C ARG A 104 30.61 4.37 -4.69
N GLY A 105 30.91 3.91 -5.90
CA GLY A 105 30.05 2.98 -6.62
C GLY A 105 29.87 1.64 -5.88
N THR A 106 30.92 1.17 -5.18
CA THR A 106 30.80 -0.03 -4.33
C THR A 106 29.92 0.23 -3.11
N GLN A 107 30.08 1.35 -2.42
CA GLN A 107 29.22 1.76 -1.30
C GLN A 107 27.76 1.90 -1.73
N PHE A 108 27.51 2.53 -2.87
CA PHE A 108 26.16 2.66 -3.44
C PHE A 108 25.51 1.28 -3.68
N ARG A 109 26.25 0.32 -4.29
CA ARG A 109 25.73 -1.03 -4.50
C ARG A 109 25.44 -1.78 -3.20
N ILE A 110 26.29 -1.63 -2.18
CA ILE A 110 26.06 -2.23 -0.85
C ILE A 110 24.78 -1.67 -0.25
N TRP A 111 24.61 -0.34 -0.25
CA TRP A 111 23.41 0.33 0.25
C TRP A 111 22.15 -0.14 -0.49
N ALA A 112 22.13 -0.09 -1.81
CA ALA A 112 20.99 -0.53 -2.62
C ALA A 112 20.67 -2.01 -2.38
N THR A 113 21.69 -2.87 -2.28
CA THR A 113 21.52 -4.30 -1.98
C THR A 113 20.93 -4.53 -0.59
N ASN A 114 21.29 -3.71 0.40
CA ASN A 114 20.74 -3.83 1.76
C ASN A 114 19.26 -3.47 1.78
N ILE A 115 18.84 -2.39 1.11
CA ILE A 115 17.44 -2.02 0.96
C ILE A 115 16.64 -3.14 0.29
N LEU A 116 17.15 -3.69 -0.82
CA LEU A 116 16.49 -4.79 -1.52
C LEU A 116 16.37 -6.05 -0.65
N LYS A 117 17.45 -6.42 0.07
CA LYS A 117 17.43 -7.55 1.02
C LYS A 117 16.42 -7.34 2.14
N GLU A 118 16.34 -6.13 2.67
CA GLU A 118 15.37 -5.80 3.71
C GLU A 118 13.94 -5.94 3.19
N TYR A 119 13.65 -5.35 2.03
CA TYR A 119 12.35 -5.46 1.37
C TYR A 119 11.98 -6.91 1.05
N MET A 120 12.90 -7.70 0.47
CA MET A 120 12.65 -9.11 0.13
C MET A 120 12.38 -9.98 1.37
N ARG A 121 13.06 -9.70 2.49
CA ARG A 121 12.92 -10.46 3.73
C ARG A 121 11.71 -10.05 4.54
N LYS A 122 11.45 -8.75 4.66
CA LYS A 122 10.42 -8.18 5.55
C LYS A 122 9.14 -7.77 4.83
N GLY A 123 9.20 -7.52 3.51
CA GLY A 123 8.13 -6.91 2.72
C GLY A 123 8.07 -5.38 2.80
N PHE A 124 9.03 -4.75 3.49
CA PHE A 124 9.16 -3.29 3.58
C PHE A 124 10.62 -2.89 3.85
N ALA A 125 10.96 -1.66 3.49
CA ALA A 125 12.16 -0.94 3.90
C ALA A 125 11.74 0.49 4.29
N LEU A 126 12.18 0.98 5.46
CA LEU A 126 11.79 2.28 6.00
C LEU A 126 13.02 3.11 6.34
N ASP A 127 12.94 4.40 6.05
CA ASP A 127 13.87 5.41 6.54
C ASP A 127 13.24 6.10 7.77
N ASP A 128 13.47 5.52 8.95
CA ASP A 128 12.87 5.96 10.21
C ASP A 128 13.27 7.41 10.56
N GLU A 129 14.52 7.78 10.29
CA GLU A 129 15.01 9.13 10.60
C GLU A 129 14.32 10.17 9.71
N ARG A 130 14.20 9.89 8.43
CA ARG A 130 13.51 10.76 7.50
C ARG A 130 12.03 10.91 7.84
N LEU A 131 11.35 9.82 8.20
CA LEU A 131 9.94 9.85 8.60
C LEU A 131 9.72 10.66 9.88
N LYS A 132 10.65 10.61 10.85
CA LYS A 132 10.63 11.41 12.08
C LYS A 132 10.90 12.90 11.81
N ASN A 133 11.90 13.20 10.99
CA ASN A 133 12.36 14.57 10.72
C ASN A 133 11.39 15.40 9.87
N LEU A 134 10.60 14.76 9.02
CA LEU A 134 9.59 15.42 8.19
C LEU A 134 8.31 15.83 8.97
N GLY A 135 8.31 15.70 10.30
CA GLY A 135 7.19 16.14 11.14
C GLY A 135 5.87 15.44 10.83
N GLY A 136 5.92 14.20 10.34
CA GLY A 136 4.75 13.44 9.98
C GLY A 136 4.04 13.89 8.71
N GLY A 137 4.74 14.50 7.75
CA GLY A 137 4.20 14.92 6.44
C GLY A 137 3.36 13.83 5.74
N GLY A 138 2.94 14.05 4.52
CA GLY A 138 2.03 13.16 3.77
C GLY A 138 2.45 11.68 3.80
N TYR A 139 3.74 11.38 3.71
CA TYR A 139 4.27 10.01 3.72
C TYR A 139 4.13 9.28 5.06
N PHE A 140 4.26 9.99 6.19
CA PHE A 140 4.01 9.39 7.49
C PHE A 140 2.53 9.04 7.67
N LYS A 141 1.65 9.90 7.20
CA LYS A 141 0.20 9.64 7.20
C LYS A 141 -0.14 8.43 6.31
N GLU A 142 0.43 8.36 5.11
CA GLU A 142 0.29 7.23 4.19
C GLU A 142 0.76 5.92 4.84
N LEU A 143 1.94 5.92 5.49
CA LEU A 143 2.45 4.76 6.21
C LEU A 143 1.49 4.30 7.30
N LEU A 144 0.96 5.23 8.10
CA LEU A 144 -0.04 4.91 9.13
C LEU A 144 -1.31 4.32 8.53
N GLU A 145 -1.78 4.84 7.41
CA GLU A 145 -2.96 4.30 6.71
C GLU A 145 -2.69 2.88 6.20
N ARG A 146 -1.53 2.60 5.61
CA ARG A 146 -1.12 1.26 5.19
C ARG A 146 -1.03 0.27 6.36
N ILE A 147 -0.44 0.69 7.48
CA ILE A 147 -0.35 -0.15 8.69
C ILE A 147 -1.75 -0.47 9.21
N ARG A 148 -2.65 0.52 9.28
CA ARG A 148 -4.04 0.32 9.70
C ARG A 148 -4.79 -0.64 8.77
N ASP A 149 -4.55 -0.53 7.48
CA ASP A 149 -5.19 -1.38 6.47
C ASP A 149 -4.71 -2.84 6.57
N ILE A 150 -3.41 -3.04 6.80
CA ILE A 150 -2.84 -4.37 7.08
C ILE A 150 -3.45 -4.96 8.36
N ARG A 151 -3.49 -4.19 9.47
CA ARG A 151 -4.11 -4.62 10.74
C ARG A 151 -5.61 -4.93 10.59
N ALA A 152 -6.33 -4.12 9.80
CA ALA A 152 -7.76 -4.31 9.55
C ALA A 152 -8.06 -5.41 8.51
N SER A 153 -7.04 -6.00 7.86
CA SER A 153 -7.27 -7.15 6.99
C SER A 153 -7.85 -8.30 7.81
N GLU A 154 -8.90 -8.95 7.31
CA GLU A 154 -9.67 -9.97 8.05
C GLU A 154 -8.76 -11.06 8.64
N LYS A 155 -7.80 -11.54 7.86
CA LYS A 155 -6.86 -12.58 8.28
C LYS A 155 -5.90 -12.12 9.40
N VAL A 156 -5.37 -10.91 9.31
CA VAL A 156 -4.42 -10.37 10.31
C VAL A 156 -5.18 -10.00 11.58
N PHE A 157 -6.30 -9.30 11.44
CA PHE A 157 -7.18 -8.96 12.56
C PHE A 157 -7.61 -10.20 13.33
N TYR A 158 -8.10 -11.22 12.62
CA TYR A 158 -8.52 -12.47 13.25
C TYR A 158 -7.38 -13.15 14.04
N ARG A 159 -6.16 -13.17 13.46
CA ARG A 159 -4.99 -13.73 14.15
C ARG A 159 -4.63 -12.93 15.40
N GLN A 160 -4.58 -11.60 15.31
CA GLN A 160 -4.23 -10.73 16.44
C GLN A 160 -5.28 -10.82 17.56
N VAL A 161 -6.55 -10.84 17.21
CA VAL A 161 -7.63 -11.07 18.18
C VAL A 161 -7.50 -12.45 18.84
N LEU A 162 -7.14 -13.50 18.08
CA LEU A 162 -6.84 -14.82 18.63
C LEU A 162 -5.66 -14.79 19.61
N GLU A 163 -4.57 -14.12 19.26
CA GLU A 163 -3.39 -13.98 20.12
C GLU A 163 -3.75 -13.28 21.43
N ILE A 164 -4.53 -12.20 21.38
CA ILE A 164 -5.02 -11.50 22.58
C ILE A 164 -5.87 -12.44 23.44
N TYR A 165 -6.81 -13.16 22.84
CA TYR A 165 -7.68 -14.06 23.58
C TYR A 165 -6.97 -15.30 24.12
N ALA A 166 -5.92 -15.76 23.45
CA ALA A 166 -5.04 -16.81 23.97
C ALA A 166 -4.37 -16.41 25.29
N THR A 167 -4.29 -15.11 25.60
CA THR A 167 -3.84 -14.63 26.92
C THR A 167 -4.92 -14.62 27.98
N SER A 168 -6.18 -14.87 27.64
CA SER A 168 -7.28 -14.95 28.61
C SER A 168 -7.13 -16.18 29.48
N ILE A 169 -7.37 -16.02 30.77
CA ILE A 169 -7.25 -17.12 31.75
C ILE A 169 -8.31 -18.23 31.56
N ASP A 170 -9.41 -17.92 30.88
CA ASP A 170 -10.54 -18.82 30.58
C ASP A 170 -10.61 -19.21 29.09
N TYR A 171 -9.51 -19.01 28.33
CA TYR A 171 -9.46 -19.36 26.90
C TYR A 171 -9.34 -20.87 26.70
N ASP A 172 -10.29 -21.42 25.95
CA ASP A 172 -10.23 -22.79 25.43
C ASP A 172 -10.39 -22.77 23.91
N PRO A 173 -9.33 -23.10 23.13
CA PRO A 173 -9.38 -23.07 21.68
C PRO A 173 -10.39 -24.03 21.05
N LYS A 174 -10.84 -25.03 21.78
CA LYS A 174 -11.84 -26.04 21.34
C LYS A 174 -13.26 -25.67 21.75
N ALA A 175 -13.43 -24.72 22.65
CA ALA A 175 -14.73 -24.33 23.12
C ALA A 175 -15.50 -23.57 22.04
N GLU A 176 -16.75 -23.97 21.81
CA GLU A 176 -17.67 -23.29 20.90
C GLU A 176 -17.84 -21.80 21.28
N ILE A 177 -17.72 -21.48 22.56
CA ILE A 177 -17.79 -20.13 23.11
C ILE A 177 -16.68 -19.22 22.51
N SER A 178 -15.48 -19.74 22.29
CA SER A 178 -14.37 -18.98 21.69
C SER A 178 -14.67 -18.61 20.24
N ILE A 179 -15.22 -19.52 19.44
CA ILE A 179 -15.60 -19.28 18.05
C ILE A 179 -16.75 -18.27 17.96
N LEU A 180 -17.74 -18.39 18.82
CA LEU A 180 -18.87 -17.46 18.88
C LEU A 180 -18.44 -16.07 19.30
N PHE A 181 -17.45 -15.98 20.18
CA PHE A 181 -16.92 -14.72 20.64
C PHE A 181 -16.28 -13.89 19.50
N PHE A 182 -15.47 -14.52 18.63
CA PHE A 182 -14.89 -13.83 17.47
C PHE A 182 -15.95 -13.25 16.54
N LYS A 183 -16.98 -14.02 16.24
CA LYS A 183 -18.11 -13.55 15.43
C LYS A 183 -18.80 -12.35 16.08
N LYS A 184 -18.92 -12.39 17.41
CA LYS A 184 -19.54 -11.30 18.18
C LYS A 184 -18.70 -10.01 18.13
N VAL A 185 -17.38 -10.12 18.28
CA VAL A 185 -16.45 -8.97 18.18
C VAL A 185 -16.49 -8.39 16.77
N GLN A 186 -16.38 -9.19 15.75
CA GLN A 186 -16.46 -8.75 14.36
C GLN A 186 -17.78 -8.03 14.07
N ASN A 187 -18.90 -8.59 14.49
CA ASN A 187 -20.21 -7.97 14.29
C ASN A 187 -20.36 -6.66 15.06
N LYS A 188 -19.79 -6.53 16.27
CA LYS A 188 -19.81 -5.28 17.04
C LYS A 188 -19.06 -4.17 16.32
N ILE A 189 -17.88 -4.48 15.74
CA ILE A 189 -17.08 -3.52 14.99
C ILE A 189 -17.82 -3.10 13.74
N HIS A 190 -18.36 -4.02 12.95
CA HIS A 190 -19.17 -3.68 11.79
C HIS A 190 -20.35 -2.77 12.18
N TYR A 191 -21.10 -3.17 13.21
CA TYR A 191 -22.28 -2.42 13.64
C TYR A 191 -21.94 -1.01 14.12
N ALA A 192 -20.82 -0.84 14.82
CA ALA A 192 -20.35 0.46 15.26
C ALA A 192 -20.12 1.42 14.08
N ILE A 193 -19.59 0.92 12.97
CA ILE A 193 -19.21 1.75 11.82
C ILE A 193 -20.39 2.18 10.96
N HIS A 194 -21.32 1.26 10.70
CA HIS A 194 -22.39 1.49 9.70
C HIS A 194 -23.77 0.95 10.13
N GLY A 195 -23.94 0.57 11.38
CA GLY A 195 -25.26 0.12 11.92
C GLY A 195 -25.73 -1.24 11.44
N GLN A 196 -24.85 -2.05 10.85
CA GLN A 196 -25.18 -3.38 10.33
C GLN A 196 -24.14 -4.42 10.78
N THR A 197 -24.55 -5.65 11.01
CA THR A 197 -23.62 -6.78 11.18
C THR A 197 -23.00 -7.17 9.85
N ALA A 198 -21.93 -7.97 9.86
CA ALA A 198 -21.28 -8.45 8.64
C ALA A 198 -22.28 -9.17 7.70
N ALA A 199 -23.18 -10.00 8.24
CA ALA A 199 -24.19 -10.68 7.46
C ALA A 199 -25.23 -9.71 6.86
N GLU A 200 -25.62 -8.70 7.59
CA GLU A 200 -26.54 -7.66 7.10
C GLU A 200 -25.92 -6.81 5.98
N VAL A 201 -24.64 -6.47 6.07
CA VAL A 201 -23.92 -5.76 4.99
C VAL A 201 -23.96 -6.58 3.71
N ILE A 202 -23.55 -7.86 3.76
CA ILE A 202 -23.58 -8.74 2.59
C ILE A 202 -25.01 -8.81 2.03
N TYR A 203 -25.99 -9.02 2.91
CA TYR A 203 -27.39 -9.19 2.50
C TYR A 203 -27.97 -7.94 1.83
N THR A 204 -27.64 -6.75 2.33
CA THR A 204 -28.22 -5.50 1.85
C THR A 204 -27.48 -4.90 0.65
N ARG A 205 -26.16 -5.09 0.57
CA ARG A 205 -25.33 -4.44 -0.44
C ARG A 205 -25.08 -5.28 -1.67
N ALA A 206 -25.10 -6.63 -1.54
CA ALA A 206 -24.95 -7.54 -2.68
C ALA A 206 -26.17 -7.44 -3.62
N ASP A 207 -25.93 -7.05 -4.86
CA ASP A 207 -26.95 -6.78 -5.85
C ASP A 207 -26.37 -7.04 -7.25
N ALA A 208 -26.93 -8.01 -7.98
CA ALA A 208 -26.48 -8.38 -9.33
C ALA A 208 -26.60 -7.23 -10.35
N GLU A 209 -27.47 -6.24 -10.09
CA GLU A 209 -27.65 -5.10 -10.98
C GLU A 209 -26.56 -4.03 -10.83
N LYS A 210 -25.83 -4.03 -9.72
CA LYS A 210 -24.73 -3.10 -9.47
C LYS A 210 -23.46 -3.54 -10.16
N GLU A 211 -22.61 -2.57 -10.47
CA GLU A 211 -21.26 -2.82 -10.91
C GLU A 211 -20.52 -3.66 -9.86
N PHE A 212 -19.83 -4.71 -10.30
CA PHE A 212 -19.15 -5.68 -9.43
C PHE A 212 -20.01 -6.21 -8.28
N MET A 213 -21.31 -6.32 -8.46
CA MET A 213 -22.28 -6.73 -7.43
C MET A 213 -22.30 -5.80 -6.20
N GLY A 214 -21.83 -4.57 -6.31
CA GLY A 214 -21.69 -3.62 -5.22
C GLY A 214 -20.45 -3.82 -4.38
N LEU A 215 -19.50 -4.68 -4.78
CA LEU A 215 -18.19 -4.78 -4.14
C LEU A 215 -17.34 -3.55 -4.48
N THR A 216 -16.61 -3.08 -3.51
CA THR A 216 -15.64 -1.98 -3.64
C THR A 216 -14.20 -2.48 -3.72
N THR A 217 -13.97 -3.73 -3.28
CA THR A 217 -12.64 -4.35 -3.23
C THR A 217 -12.73 -5.83 -3.61
N PHE A 218 -11.93 -6.25 -4.59
CA PHE A 218 -11.78 -7.64 -5.02
C PHE A 218 -10.49 -7.80 -5.81
N ALA A 219 -10.03 -9.04 -6.07
CA ALA A 219 -8.85 -9.33 -6.87
C ALA A 219 -9.23 -9.58 -8.34
N GLY A 220 -8.36 -9.18 -9.28
CA GLY A 220 -8.59 -9.38 -10.71
C GLY A 220 -9.64 -8.46 -11.31
N ASN A 221 -10.15 -8.81 -12.50
CA ASN A 221 -11.09 -7.99 -13.28
C ASN A 221 -12.56 -8.18 -12.85
N GLN A 222 -12.88 -9.30 -12.21
CA GLN A 222 -14.24 -9.67 -11.83
C GLN A 222 -14.24 -10.30 -10.43
N PRO A 223 -15.22 -9.99 -9.57
CA PRO A 223 -15.32 -10.59 -8.26
C PRO A 223 -15.61 -12.09 -8.32
N THR A 224 -15.01 -12.85 -7.41
CA THR A 224 -15.29 -14.27 -7.21
C THR A 224 -16.37 -14.48 -6.16
N LEU A 225 -17.06 -15.64 -6.20
CA LEU A 225 -18.05 -15.98 -5.17
C LEU A 225 -17.46 -15.95 -3.74
N LYS A 226 -16.18 -16.29 -3.58
CA LYS A 226 -15.51 -16.23 -2.27
C LYS A 226 -15.36 -14.81 -1.77
N GLU A 227 -15.17 -13.84 -2.65
CA GLU A 227 -15.06 -12.44 -2.29
C GLU A 227 -16.42 -11.82 -1.97
N THR A 228 -17.49 -12.29 -2.63
CA THR A 228 -18.84 -11.76 -2.39
C THR A 228 -19.41 -12.14 -1.01
N ILE A 229 -18.86 -13.13 -0.33
CA ILE A 229 -19.26 -13.50 1.03
C ILE A 229 -18.47 -12.81 2.14
N VAL A 230 -17.59 -11.88 1.80
CA VAL A 230 -16.76 -11.10 2.72
C VAL A 230 -17.34 -9.68 2.86
N ALA A 231 -17.90 -9.37 4.04
CA ALA A 231 -18.56 -8.09 4.28
C ALA A 231 -17.66 -6.87 4.05
N LYS A 232 -16.37 -6.96 4.39
CA LYS A 232 -15.39 -5.90 4.20
C LYS A 232 -15.32 -5.43 2.73
N ASN A 233 -15.53 -6.33 1.78
CA ASN A 233 -15.43 -6.03 0.35
C ASN A 233 -16.55 -5.11 -0.16
N TYR A 234 -17.59 -4.88 0.62
CA TYR A 234 -18.69 -3.97 0.31
C TYR A 234 -18.58 -2.62 1.01
N LEU A 235 -17.52 -2.38 1.79
CA LEU A 235 -17.35 -1.15 2.55
C LEU A 235 -16.71 -0.07 1.67
N ASN A 236 -17.21 1.15 1.82
CA ASN A 236 -16.58 2.30 1.17
C ASN A 236 -15.30 2.72 1.93
N GLU A 237 -14.53 3.62 1.32
CA GLU A 237 -13.24 4.07 1.87
C GLU A 237 -13.35 4.66 3.28
N LYS A 238 -14.42 5.43 3.57
CA LYS A 238 -14.64 6.02 4.90
C LYS A 238 -14.92 4.94 5.95
N GLU A 239 -15.74 3.95 5.60
CA GLU A 239 -16.06 2.81 6.47
C GLU A 239 -14.83 1.94 6.71
N LEU A 240 -14.01 1.68 5.68
CA LEU A 240 -12.75 0.95 5.80
C LEU A 240 -11.76 1.69 6.71
N ARG A 241 -11.65 3.00 6.56
CA ARG A 241 -10.79 3.83 7.41
C ARG A 241 -11.26 3.82 8.88
N ALA A 242 -12.54 3.98 9.12
CA ALA A 242 -13.11 3.92 10.46
C ALA A 242 -12.90 2.53 11.10
N MET A 243 -13.10 1.44 10.34
CA MET A 243 -12.80 0.08 10.78
C MET A 243 -11.34 -0.08 11.18
N GLY A 244 -10.41 0.37 10.33
CA GLY A 244 -8.97 0.32 10.61
C GLY A 244 -8.58 1.07 11.88
N GLN A 245 -9.19 2.22 12.15
CA GLN A 245 -8.96 3.02 13.36
C GLN A 245 -9.47 2.31 14.62
N LEU A 246 -10.69 1.79 14.61
CA LEU A 246 -11.28 1.05 15.74
C LEU A 246 -10.48 -0.21 16.06
N VAL A 247 -10.13 -0.98 15.03
CA VAL A 247 -9.33 -2.20 15.18
C VAL A 247 -7.96 -1.88 15.77
N SER A 248 -7.26 -0.87 15.25
CA SER A 248 -5.95 -0.47 15.76
C SER A 248 -6.03 -0.02 17.22
N GLY A 249 -7.01 0.80 17.57
CA GLY A 249 -7.18 1.26 18.96
C GLY A 249 -7.47 0.12 19.93
N TYR A 250 -8.26 -0.87 19.52
CA TYR A 250 -8.52 -2.05 20.32
C TYR A 250 -7.28 -2.93 20.52
N LEU A 251 -6.48 -3.12 19.47
CA LEU A 251 -5.24 -3.88 19.54
C LEU A 251 -4.18 -3.17 20.39
N ASP A 252 -4.01 -1.87 20.21
CA ASP A 252 -3.06 -1.08 21.03
C ASP A 252 -3.43 -1.10 22.52
N PHE A 253 -4.73 -1.09 22.83
CA PHE A 253 -5.20 -1.28 24.19
C PHE A 253 -4.86 -2.67 24.74
N ALA A 254 -5.06 -3.71 23.93
CA ALA A 254 -4.79 -5.08 24.30
C ALA A 254 -3.31 -5.36 24.55
N GLU A 255 -2.42 -4.88 23.67
CA GLU A 255 -0.96 -4.91 23.85
C GLU A 255 -0.57 -4.28 25.19
N ARG A 256 -1.14 -3.11 25.50
CA ARG A 256 -0.86 -2.43 26.78
C ARG A 256 -1.34 -3.20 28.02
N GLN A 257 -2.43 -3.94 27.94
CA GLN A 257 -2.86 -4.80 29.07
C GLN A 257 -1.92 -6.00 29.24
N ALA A 258 -1.47 -6.60 28.14
CA ALA A 258 -0.49 -7.69 28.16
C ALA A 258 0.86 -7.23 28.77
N GLU A 259 1.36 -6.06 28.40
CA GLU A 259 2.59 -5.47 28.99
C GLU A 259 2.47 -5.23 30.50
N ARG A 260 1.26 -4.99 31.00
CA ARG A 260 0.99 -4.78 32.44
C ARG A 260 0.76 -6.10 33.19
N GLU A 261 0.86 -7.25 32.51
CA GLU A 261 0.58 -8.57 33.07
C GLU A 261 -0.80 -8.68 33.75
N GLN A 262 -1.75 -7.88 33.30
CA GLN A 262 -3.10 -7.92 33.85
C GLN A 262 -3.85 -9.13 33.29
N THR A 263 -4.25 -10.03 34.19
CA THR A 263 -5.06 -11.18 33.82
C THR A 263 -6.44 -10.74 33.40
N MET A 264 -6.87 -11.14 32.20
CA MET A 264 -8.17 -10.80 31.61
C MET A 264 -8.93 -12.08 31.27
N THR A 265 -10.23 -12.06 31.47
CA THR A 265 -11.14 -13.09 30.92
C THR A 265 -11.63 -12.69 29.54
N MET A 266 -12.16 -13.66 28.79
CA MET A 266 -12.81 -13.36 27.50
C MET A 266 -13.96 -12.36 27.65
N LYS A 267 -14.67 -12.40 28.78
CA LYS A 267 -15.73 -11.45 29.10
C LYS A 267 -15.17 -10.03 29.28
N ASP A 268 -14.05 -9.88 30.00
CA ASP A 268 -13.40 -8.59 30.19
C ASP A 268 -12.99 -7.94 28.87
N TRP A 269 -12.47 -8.72 27.94
CA TRP A 269 -12.14 -8.25 26.59
C TRP A 269 -13.37 -7.74 25.83
N ALA A 270 -14.52 -8.45 25.93
CA ALA A 270 -15.76 -7.99 25.31
C ALA A 270 -16.28 -6.69 25.89
N GLU A 271 -16.21 -6.55 27.23
CA GLU A 271 -16.62 -5.34 27.94
C GLU A 271 -15.70 -4.15 27.64
N HIS A 272 -14.39 -4.39 27.44
CA HIS A 272 -13.45 -3.37 27.02
C HIS A 272 -13.75 -2.86 25.61
N LEU A 273 -14.06 -3.74 24.67
CA LEU A 273 -14.49 -3.32 23.34
C LEU A 273 -15.74 -2.43 23.43
N ASP A 274 -16.74 -2.83 24.21
CA ASP A 274 -17.96 -2.04 24.40
C ASP A 274 -17.68 -0.66 25.01
N ARG A 275 -16.74 -0.57 25.94
CA ARG A 275 -16.29 0.72 26.51
C ARG A 275 -15.61 1.60 25.47
N ILE A 276 -14.71 1.05 24.67
CA ILE A 276 -14.03 1.78 23.59
C ILE A 276 -15.08 2.33 22.62
N LEU A 277 -15.99 1.49 22.13
CA LEU A 277 -17.05 1.89 21.22
C LEU A 277 -17.96 2.98 21.82
N THR A 278 -18.31 2.85 23.09
CA THR A 278 -19.12 3.87 23.79
C THR A 278 -18.36 5.20 23.92
N MET A 279 -17.09 5.15 24.30
CA MET A 279 -16.26 6.35 24.48
C MET A 279 -16.00 7.09 23.15
N THR A 280 -15.95 6.38 22.03
CA THR A 280 -15.84 6.96 20.70
C THR A 280 -17.18 7.43 20.12
N GLY A 281 -18.28 7.23 20.85
CA GLY A 281 -19.61 7.67 20.43
C GLY A 281 -20.30 6.75 19.45
N GLU A 282 -19.78 5.51 19.29
CA GLU A 282 -20.30 4.54 18.36
C GLU A 282 -21.53 3.79 18.91
N GLN A 283 -22.34 3.27 18.00
CA GLN A 283 -23.51 2.49 18.37
C GLN A 283 -23.13 1.06 18.79
N LEU A 284 -23.70 0.57 19.87
CA LEU A 284 -23.49 -0.79 20.34
C LEU A 284 -24.49 -1.77 19.74
N LEU A 285 -23.99 -2.88 19.21
CA LEU A 285 -24.83 -4.02 18.78
C LEU A 285 -25.51 -4.67 19.99
N ARG A 286 -26.84 -4.63 20.02
CA ARG A 286 -27.65 -5.37 20.99
C ARG A 286 -28.19 -6.65 20.33
N GLY A 287 -27.61 -7.79 20.65
CA GLY A 287 -28.02 -9.08 20.06
C GLY A 287 -27.13 -9.55 18.91
N ASN A 288 -27.69 -10.33 18.00
CA ASN A 288 -26.94 -11.00 16.93
C ASN A 288 -27.18 -10.42 15.51
N GLY A 289 -27.93 -9.32 15.43
CA GLY A 289 -28.41 -8.80 14.14
C GLY A 289 -29.72 -9.51 13.68
N SER A 290 -30.29 -9.01 12.59
CA SER A 290 -31.56 -9.49 12.00
C SER A 290 -31.36 -10.55 10.92
N ILE A 291 -30.17 -10.63 10.32
CA ILE A 291 -29.82 -11.54 9.21
C ILE A 291 -28.75 -12.53 9.68
N SER A 292 -29.04 -13.81 9.52
CA SER A 292 -28.05 -14.88 9.77
C SER A 292 -27.04 -14.97 8.62
N HIS A 293 -25.82 -15.45 8.91
CA HIS A 293 -24.81 -15.69 7.89
C HIS A 293 -25.32 -16.60 6.76
N LYS A 294 -26.09 -17.64 7.09
CA LYS A 294 -26.69 -18.56 6.09
C LYS A 294 -27.63 -17.83 5.14
N GLN A 295 -28.47 -16.93 5.65
CA GLN A 295 -29.36 -16.12 4.81
C GLN A 295 -28.58 -15.19 3.88
N ALA A 296 -27.51 -14.55 4.38
CA ALA A 296 -26.66 -13.70 3.59
C ALA A 296 -25.93 -14.48 2.47
N VAL A 297 -25.35 -15.64 2.80
CA VAL A 297 -24.67 -16.51 1.82
C VAL A 297 -25.63 -17.02 0.75
N ASN A 298 -26.84 -17.45 1.13
CA ASN A 298 -27.83 -17.90 0.15
C ASN A 298 -28.20 -16.78 -0.82
N LYS A 299 -28.54 -15.60 -0.30
CA LYS A 299 -28.88 -14.44 -1.14
C LYS A 299 -27.73 -14.07 -2.08
N VAL A 300 -26.51 -13.90 -1.55
CA VAL A 300 -25.38 -13.50 -2.37
C VAL A 300 -25.02 -14.55 -3.44
N THR A 301 -25.22 -15.83 -3.16
CA THR A 301 -25.01 -16.91 -4.13
C THR A 301 -26.00 -16.80 -5.30
N ASP A 302 -27.25 -16.46 -5.02
CA ASP A 302 -28.26 -16.28 -6.06
C ASP A 302 -28.01 -15.00 -6.86
N GLU A 303 -27.63 -13.91 -6.20
CA GLU A 303 -27.21 -12.67 -6.88
C GLU A 303 -25.95 -12.91 -7.74
N TYR A 304 -24.97 -13.68 -7.27
CA TYR A 304 -23.77 -14.01 -8.04
C TYR A 304 -24.09 -14.81 -9.32
N LYS A 305 -25.03 -15.77 -9.26
CA LYS A 305 -25.47 -16.49 -10.48
C LYS A 305 -26.09 -15.55 -11.51
N LYS A 306 -26.93 -14.60 -11.07
CA LYS A 306 -27.52 -13.59 -11.94
C LYS A 306 -26.45 -12.68 -12.55
N TYR A 307 -25.50 -12.23 -11.73
CA TYR A 307 -24.39 -11.40 -12.15
C TYR A 307 -23.52 -12.09 -13.20
N LYS A 308 -23.13 -13.35 -12.96
CA LYS A 308 -22.37 -14.16 -13.94
C LYS A 308 -23.09 -14.39 -15.24
N ALA A 309 -24.41 -14.49 -15.22
CA ALA A 309 -25.21 -14.62 -16.45
C ALA A 309 -25.25 -13.34 -17.31
N ARG A 310 -24.94 -12.19 -16.69
CA ARG A 310 -24.91 -10.86 -17.37
C ARG A 310 -23.51 -10.42 -17.78
N THR A 311 -22.49 -10.87 -17.08
CA THR A 311 -21.12 -10.43 -17.34
C THR A 311 -20.42 -11.38 -18.28
N ILE A 312 -19.71 -10.79 -19.23
CA ILE A 312 -18.85 -11.51 -20.17
C ILE A 312 -17.72 -12.14 -19.35
N SER A 313 -17.40 -13.41 -19.59
CA SER A 313 -16.27 -14.09 -18.96
C SER A 313 -14.94 -13.53 -19.50
N ASP A 314 -13.86 -13.65 -18.72
CA ASP A 314 -12.51 -13.21 -19.14
C ASP A 314 -12.12 -13.87 -20.50
N VAL A 315 -12.53 -15.13 -20.72
CA VAL A 315 -12.31 -15.84 -21.99
C VAL A 315 -13.10 -15.23 -23.15
N GLU A 316 -14.34 -14.80 -22.92
CA GLU A 316 -15.14 -14.12 -23.93
C GLU A 316 -14.62 -12.72 -24.22
N GLU A 317 -14.10 -12.01 -23.21
CA GLU A 317 -13.46 -10.71 -23.36
C GLU A 317 -12.16 -10.83 -24.17
N ASP A 318 -11.30 -11.79 -23.87
CA ASP A 318 -10.10 -12.10 -24.64
C ASP A 318 -10.42 -12.46 -26.10
N TYR A 319 -11.49 -13.23 -26.33
CA TYR A 319 -11.95 -13.57 -27.66
C TYR A 319 -12.42 -12.32 -28.43
N LEU A 320 -13.22 -11.45 -27.81
CA LEU A 320 -13.66 -10.20 -28.42
C LEU A 320 -12.51 -9.24 -28.71
N ASN A 321 -11.52 -9.16 -27.82
CA ASN A 321 -10.32 -8.35 -28.04
C ASN A 321 -9.48 -8.90 -29.21
N SER A 322 -9.37 -10.22 -29.33
CA SER A 322 -8.68 -10.87 -30.45
C SER A 322 -9.38 -10.59 -31.81
N ILE A 323 -10.71 -10.59 -31.84
CA ILE A 323 -11.47 -10.21 -33.03
C ILE A 323 -11.22 -8.76 -33.41
N LYS A 324 -11.29 -7.82 -32.45
CA LYS A 324 -11.01 -6.40 -32.69
C LYS A 324 -9.61 -6.15 -33.24
N MET A 325 -8.61 -6.86 -32.74
CA MET A 325 -7.24 -6.79 -33.27
C MET A 325 -7.15 -7.25 -34.73
N LEU A 326 -7.81 -8.36 -35.07
CA LEU A 326 -7.85 -8.87 -36.43
C LEU A 326 -8.59 -7.92 -37.39
N GLU A 327 -9.69 -7.30 -36.97
CA GLU A 327 -10.38 -6.27 -37.74
C GLU A 327 -9.51 -5.06 -38.02
N GLN A 328 -8.81 -4.54 -36.99
CA GLN A 328 -7.86 -3.42 -37.15
C GLN A 328 -6.66 -3.73 -38.07
N GLU A 329 -6.22 -4.99 -38.12
CA GLU A 329 -5.19 -5.43 -39.06
C GLU A 329 -5.72 -5.57 -40.50
N ALA A 330 -6.98 -5.96 -40.67
CA ALA A 330 -7.65 -6.05 -41.96
C ALA A 330 -7.89 -4.66 -42.58
N ASP A 331 -8.27 -3.66 -41.77
CA ASP A 331 -8.51 -2.29 -42.22
C ASP A 331 -7.19 -1.52 -42.57
N LYS A 332 -6.02 -2.06 -42.20
CA LYS A 332 -4.71 -1.49 -42.55
C LYS A 332 -4.12 -2.03 -43.84
N LYS A 333 -4.77 -2.97 -44.49
CA LYS A 333 -4.40 -3.55 -45.80
C LYS A 333 -5.28 -3.00 -46.90
#